data_64104018f604e59469263ae2dd2057a7
#
_entry.id   64104018f604e59469263ae2dd2057a7
#
_cell.length_a   1.000
_cell.length_b   1.000
_cell.length_c   1.000
_cell.angle_alpha   90.00
_cell.angle_beta   90.00
_cell.angle_gamma   90.00
#
_symmetry.space_group_name_H-M   'P 1'
#
loop_
_entity.id
_entity.type
_entity.pdbx_description
1 polymer ?
#
loop_
_entity_poly.entity_id
_entity_poly.type
_entity_poly.pdbx_seq_one_letter_code
_entity_poly.pdbx_strand_id
1 'polypeptide(L)'
;MAKVIMIQGTMSNAGKSFLVAGLCRIFKQDGWRVAPFKSQNMALNSFITKEGLEMGRAQVMQAEAAGIDPMVCMNPILLKPTNHTGSQVIVNGEVIGNMSARDYFAYKKQLIPDIRKAFRKLEEYADIIVIEGAGSPAEINLKENDIVNMGLAQMLDAPVLLVGDIDRGGVFAQLLGTLMLLTEEERKRVKGLIINKFRGDKSILDPGITMLEEKGGVPVTGVVPYMELALEDEDSLTGRFDRRKEGLIDIAVIHYPRISNFTDFNVFEQFPEVTVRYVTSISELHHPDLIFLPGSKNTMGDLKWMRQNGLEAAVKRLAGQIPVFGICGGYQRLGETIADPDGVEEGGSIRGMELLSVTTVLQKEKRRCQTEGSVGQIEGPLQGMSGKAFRGYEIHMGKTLSKEETGEALPENQPVIRTGANPNVYGSYVHGLFDQAQIAGETVQALAKKKGVSLQDGQMEDYQSFKEKQYDKLADTLRLYLNMEEVYGMLRDAGI
;
A
#
# COMPACT_ATOMS: atom_id res chain seq x y z
N MET A 1 -10.74 -10.40 27.16
CA MET A 1 -9.55 -10.13 26.30
C MET A 1 -9.76 -10.83 24.98
N ALA A 2 -9.42 -10.17 23.89
CA ALA A 2 -9.44 -10.80 22.57
C ALA A 2 -8.38 -11.90 22.51
N LYS A 3 -8.65 -12.97 21.73
CA LYS A 3 -7.66 -13.98 21.38
C LYS A 3 -6.68 -13.39 20.37
N VAL A 4 -5.42 -13.79 20.42
CA VAL A 4 -4.38 -13.23 19.56
C VAL A 4 -3.61 -14.31 18.81
N ILE A 5 -3.18 -13.99 17.59
CA ILE A 5 -2.22 -14.77 16.82
C ILE A 5 -1.33 -13.81 16.03
N MET A 6 -0.03 -14.11 15.94
CA MET A 6 0.92 -13.24 15.29
C MET A 6 1.63 -13.92 14.12
N ILE A 7 1.68 -13.25 12.99
CA ILE A 7 2.41 -13.69 11.79
C ILE A 7 3.72 -12.92 11.71
N GLN A 8 4.85 -13.62 11.83
CA GLN A 8 6.20 -13.06 11.63
C GLN A 8 6.84 -13.69 10.41
N GLY A 9 7.74 -12.99 9.74
CA GLY A 9 8.43 -13.50 8.56
C GLY A 9 9.93 -13.61 8.76
N THR A 10 10.57 -14.54 8.07
CA THR A 10 12.04 -14.64 8.05
C THR A 10 12.68 -13.45 7.31
N MET A 11 11.88 -12.67 6.57
CA MET A 11 12.33 -11.51 5.79
C MET A 11 11.13 -10.61 5.43
N SER A 12 11.44 -9.42 4.91
CA SER A 12 10.44 -8.59 4.21
C SER A 12 9.91 -9.33 2.97
N ASN A 13 8.66 -9.04 2.58
CA ASN A 13 7.98 -9.66 1.44
C ASN A 13 7.79 -11.21 1.53
N ALA A 14 7.95 -11.82 2.70
CA ALA A 14 7.64 -13.24 2.89
C ALA A 14 6.14 -13.57 2.73
N GLY A 15 5.28 -12.55 2.60
CA GLY A 15 3.83 -12.68 2.41
C GLY A 15 3.01 -12.54 3.69
N LYS A 16 3.60 -11.96 4.76
CA LYS A 16 2.90 -11.72 6.04
C LYS A 16 1.56 -11.03 5.87
N SER A 17 1.53 -9.93 5.12
CA SER A 17 0.33 -9.07 4.98
C SER A 17 -0.84 -9.82 4.35
N PHE A 18 -0.59 -10.65 3.32
CA PHE A 18 -1.61 -11.50 2.72
C PHE A 18 -2.07 -12.62 3.66
N LEU A 19 -1.15 -13.25 4.40
CA LEU A 19 -1.54 -14.28 5.38
C LEU A 19 -2.40 -13.68 6.49
N VAL A 20 -2.08 -12.49 6.98
CA VAL A 20 -2.90 -11.75 7.95
C VAL A 20 -4.27 -11.42 7.38
N ALA A 21 -4.33 -10.87 6.16
CA ALA A 21 -5.60 -10.57 5.48
C ALA A 21 -6.46 -11.83 5.30
N GLY A 22 -5.85 -12.92 4.84
CA GLY A 22 -6.55 -14.19 4.65
C GLY A 22 -7.07 -14.80 5.96
N LEU A 23 -6.27 -14.76 7.04
CA LEU A 23 -6.73 -15.20 8.37
C LEU A 23 -7.85 -14.30 8.91
N CYS A 24 -7.75 -12.97 8.73
CA CYS A 24 -8.84 -12.06 9.06
C CYS A 24 -10.13 -12.44 8.31
N ARG A 25 -10.01 -12.73 6.99
CA ARG A 25 -11.17 -13.16 6.19
C ARG A 25 -11.75 -14.49 6.64
N ILE A 26 -10.90 -15.48 6.91
CA ILE A 26 -11.31 -16.79 7.42
C ILE A 26 -12.09 -16.65 8.73
N PHE A 27 -11.52 -15.97 9.72
CA PHE A 27 -12.18 -15.82 11.02
C PHE A 27 -13.50 -15.03 10.92
N LYS A 28 -13.55 -14.00 10.03
CA LYS A 28 -14.80 -13.31 9.71
C LYS A 28 -15.86 -14.26 9.15
N GLN A 29 -15.49 -15.09 8.15
CA GLN A 29 -16.41 -16.05 7.54
C GLN A 29 -16.91 -17.09 8.56
N ASP A 30 -16.10 -17.42 9.58
CA ASP A 30 -16.43 -18.33 10.67
C ASP A 30 -17.24 -17.65 11.79
N GLY A 31 -17.63 -16.38 11.59
CA GLY A 31 -18.53 -15.65 12.48
C GLY A 31 -17.87 -14.89 13.64
N TRP A 32 -16.54 -14.78 13.65
CA TRP A 32 -15.81 -14.01 14.66
C TRP A 32 -15.74 -12.53 14.31
N ARG A 33 -15.75 -11.66 15.31
CA ARG A 33 -15.36 -10.27 15.17
C ARG A 33 -13.82 -10.22 15.14
N VAL A 34 -13.25 -9.76 14.04
CA VAL A 34 -11.80 -9.82 13.80
C VAL A 34 -11.26 -8.44 13.52
N ALA A 35 -10.06 -8.15 14.01
CA ALA A 35 -9.29 -6.96 13.63
C ALA A 35 -7.83 -7.30 13.34
N PRO A 36 -7.21 -6.67 12.34
CA PRO A 36 -5.76 -6.72 12.14
C PRO A 36 -5.06 -5.77 13.10
N PHE A 37 -3.78 -6.05 13.39
CA PHE A 37 -2.91 -5.16 14.15
C PHE A 37 -1.47 -5.23 13.66
N LYS A 38 -0.85 -4.08 13.46
CA LYS A 38 0.59 -3.94 13.22
C LYS A 38 1.09 -2.75 14.01
N SER A 39 1.89 -2.99 15.04
CA SER A 39 2.33 -1.92 15.96
C SER A 39 3.04 -0.77 15.25
N GLN A 40 3.91 -1.12 14.28
CA GLN A 40 4.66 -0.17 13.46
C GLN A 40 4.69 -0.64 12.02
N ASN A 41 4.37 0.26 11.08
CA ASN A 41 4.60 0.05 9.66
C ASN A 41 5.60 1.06 9.11
N MET A 42 6.40 0.65 8.12
CA MET A 42 7.26 1.54 7.34
C MET A 42 6.82 1.46 5.89
N ALA A 43 6.04 2.45 5.44
CA ALA A 43 5.47 2.46 4.10
C ALA A 43 5.24 3.88 3.60
N LEU A 44 5.35 4.09 2.29
CA LEU A 44 4.96 5.33 1.62
C LEU A 44 3.47 5.37 1.28
N ASN A 45 2.84 4.19 1.14
CA ASN A 45 1.40 4.07 0.92
C ASN A 45 0.65 4.25 2.24
N SER A 46 -0.23 5.23 2.29
CA SER A 46 -1.07 5.51 3.43
C SER A 46 -2.50 5.83 3.04
N PHE A 47 -3.36 5.80 4.01
CA PHE A 47 -4.80 6.03 3.90
C PHE A 47 -5.24 6.98 5.02
N ILE A 48 -6.31 7.71 4.76
CA ILE A 48 -6.93 8.58 5.76
C ILE A 48 -8.22 7.92 6.24
N THR A 49 -8.31 7.66 7.54
CA THR A 49 -9.52 7.09 8.17
C THR A 49 -10.69 8.09 8.15
N LYS A 50 -11.88 7.64 8.50
CA LYS A 50 -13.06 8.51 8.62
C LYS A 50 -12.87 9.64 9.63
N GLU A 51 -12.00 9.44 10.63
CA GLU A 51 -11.65 10.45 11.64
C GLU A 51 -10.59 11.46 11.16
N GLY A 52 -10.11 11.35 9.90
CA GLY A 52 -9.07 12.23 9.37
C GLY A 52 -7.64 11.84 9.82
N LEU A 53 -7.45 10.61 10.34
CA LEU A 53 -6.18 10.12 10.85
C LEU A 53 -5.47 9.26 9.82
N GLU A 54 -4.12 9.32 9.80
CA GLU A 54 -3.29 8.62 8.82
C GLU A 54 -2.84 7.24 9.31
N MET A 55 -2.98 6.20 8.46
CA MET A 55 -2.50 4.85 8.73
C MET A 55 -1.92 4.17 7.48
N GLY A 56 -1.19 3.07 7.66
CA GLY A 56 -0.61 2.29 6.57
C GLY A 56 -1.66 1.58 5.70
N ARG A 57 -1.47 1.58 4.38
CA ARG A 57 -2.42 1.00 3.44
C ARG A 57 -2.59 -0.52 3.59
N ALA A 58 -1.53 -1.24 3.97
CA ALA A 58 -1.62 -2.69 4.20
C ALA A 58 -2.65 -3.06 5.29
N GLN A 59 -2.73 -2.28 6.38
CA GLN A 59 -3.71 -2.52 7.44
C GLN A 59 -5.13 -2.13 7.03
N VAL A 60 -5.27 -1.24 6.05
CA VAL A 60 -6.57 -0.95 5.41
C VAL A 60 -7.07 -2.18 4.65
N MET A 61 -6.23 -2.78 3.80
CA MET A 61 -6.54 -4.03 3.10
C MET A 61 -6.93 -5.15 4.07
N GLN A 62 -6.23 -5.28 5.17
CA GLN A 62 -6.53 -6.28 6.20
C GLN A 62 -7.85 -6.01 6.94
N ALA A 63 -8.17 -4.74 7.20
CA ALA A 63 -9.45 -4.32 7.77
C ALA A 63 -10.61 -4.60 6.80
N GLU A 64 -10.42 -4.31 5.51
CA GLU A 64 -11.38 -4.65 4.45
C GLU A 64 -11.62 -6.17 4.39
N ALA A 65 -10.57 -6.99 4.45
CA ALA A 65 -10.67 -8.45 4.52
C ALA A 65 -11.45 -8.91 5.75
N ALA A 66 -11.24 -8.27 6.90
CA ALA A 66 -12.00 -8.50 8.14
C ALA A 66 -13.44 -7.97 8.06
N GLY A 67 -13.78 -7.16 7.06
CA GLY A 67 -15.09 -6.54 6.84
C GLY A 67 -15.42 -5.46 7.85
N ILE A 68 -14.44 -4.72 8.29
CA ILE A 68 -14.57 -3.58 9.22
C ILE A 68 -13.93 -2.33 8.64
N ASP A 69 -14.41 -1.17 9.08
CA ASP A 69 -13.79 0.10 8.72
C ASP A 69 -12.35 0.19 9.26
N PRO A 70 -11.39 0.72 8.48
CA PRO A 70 -10.04 0.96 8.96
C PRO A 70 -10.02 1.95 10.12
N MET A 71 -9.34 1.58 11.20
CA MET A 71 -9.15 2.41 12.40
C MET A 71 -7.66 2.62 12.66
N VAL A 72 -7.25 3.82 13.02
CA VAL A 72 -5.83 4.12 13.25
C VAL A 72 -5.18 3.26 14.33
N CYS A 73 -5.96 2.76 15.29
CA CYS A 73 -5.47 1.84 16.31
C CYS A 73 -5.00 0.48 15.77
N MET A 74 -5.34 0.12 14.53
CA MET A 74 -4.79 -1.05 13.82
C MET A 74 -3.33 -0.86 13.42
N ASN A 75 -2.88 0.40 13.27
CA ASN A 75 -1.50 0.75 12.95
C ASN A 75 -1.09 2.05 13.67
N PRO A 76 -0.80 1.98 14.99
CA PRO A 76 -0.54 3.18 15.80
C PRO A 76 0.74 3.92 15.41
N ILE A 77 1.72 3.25 14.79
CA ILE A 77 2.96 3.89 14.37
C ILE A 77 3.17 3.67 12.87
N LEU A 78 3.29 4.77 12.13
CA LEU A 78 3.65 4.75 10.71
C LEU A 78 4.90 5.59 10.48
N LEU A 79 5.89 4.99 9.82
CA LEU A 79 7.12 5.64 9.40
C LEU A 79 7.08 5.85 7.88
N LYS A 80 7.25 7.09 7.44
CA LYS A 80 7.35 7.42 6.00
C LYS A 80 8.76 7.88 5.69
N PRO A 81 9.58 7.06 5.00
CA PRO A 81 10.93 7.44 4.62
C PRO A 81 10.95 8.77 3.84
N THR A 82 11.73 9.73 4.30
CA THR A 82 11.88 11.05 3.66
C THR A 82 13.17 11.16 2.85
N ASN A 83 14.23 10.49 3.33
CA ASN A 83 15.53 10.40 2.70
C ASN A 83 16.22 9.07 3.08
N HIS A 84 17.49 8.89 2.77
CA HIS A 84 18.23 7.65 3.06
C HIS A 84 18.41 7.35 4.56
N THR A 85 18.28 8.33 5.45
CA THR A 85 18.61 8.20 6.88
C THR A 85 17.50 8.68 7.81
N GLY A 86 16.39 9.18 7.29
CA GLY A 86 15.31 9.75 8.10
C GLY A 86 13.92 9.38 7.63
N SER A 87 12.98 9.44 8.57
CA SER A 87 11.57 9.18 8.32
C SER A 87 10.70 10.23 9.03
N GLN A 88 9.58 10.57 8.40
CA GLN A 88 8.48 11.22 9.10
C GLN A 88 7.81 10.18 10.01
N VAL A 89 7.72 10.51 11.29
CA VAL A 89 7.12 9.64 12.31
C VAL A 89 5.69 10.09 12.56
N ILE A 90 4.75 9.17 12.43
CA ILE A 90 3.33 9.36 12.64
C ILE A 90 2.90 8.44 13.78
N VAL A 91 2.28 8.99 14.82
CA VAL A 91 1.81 8.25 15.99
C VAL A 91 0.32 8.47 16.15
N ASN A 92 -0.45 7.39 16.22
CA ASN A 92 -1.91 7.43 16.31
C ASN A 92 -2.56 8.32 15.21
N GLY A 93 -1.97 8.29 14.00
CA GLY A 93 -2.44 9.04 12.84
C GLY A 93 -1.97 10.51 12.77
N GLU A 94 -1.23 11.02 13.77
CA GLU A 94 -0.72 12.37 13.82
C GLU A 94 0.79 12.44 13.59
N VAL A 95 1.24 13.41 12.80
CA VAL A 95 2.67 13.66 12.56
C VAL A 95 3.31 14.24 13.81
N ILE A 96 4.29 13.55 14.37
CA ILE A 96 5.07 14.06 15.53
C ILE A 96 6.40 14.72 15.12
N GLY A 97 6.88 14.47 13.89
CA GLY A 97 8.09 15.10 13.36
C GLY A 97 8.88 14.20 12.42
N ASN A 98 10.02 14.70 11.96
CA ASN A 98 11.00 13.93 11.21
C ASN A 98 12.11 13.51 12.16
N MET A 99 12.54 12.24 12.09
CA MET A 99 13.61 11.70 12.92
C MET A 99 14.62 10.96 12.06
N SER A 100 15.90 11.04 12.42
CA SER A 100 16.91 10.13 11.88
C SER A 100 16.65 8.70 12.37
N ALA A 101 17.17 7.69 11.66
CA ALA A 101 17.06 6.30 12.09
C ALA A 101 17.62 6.08 13.51
N ARG A 102 18.72 6.79 13.87
CA ARG A 102 19.35 6.72 15.19
C ARG A 102 18.45 7.31 16.28
N ASP A 103 17.87 8.49 16.02
CA ASP A 103 17.01 9.17 17.00
C ASP A 103 15.73 8.37 17.22
N TYR A 104 15.15 7.86 16.13
CA TYR A 104 13.98 6.99 16.22
C TYR A 104 14.27 5.69 16.99
N PHE A 105 15.43 5.07 16.78
CA PHE A 105 15.82 3.86 17.52
C PHE A 105 15.87 4.10 19.04
N ALA A 106 16.35 5.26 19.47
CA ALA A 106 16.34 5.66 20.88
C ALA A 106 14.93 6.00 21.39
N TYR A 107 14.10 6.61 20.53
CA TYR A 107 12.77 7.09 20.88
C TYR A 107 11.71 5.99 20.96
N LYS A 108 11.80 4.95 20.13
CA LYS A 108 10.71 3.99 19.92
C LYS A 108 10.22 3.25 21.15
N LYS A 109 11.05 3.10 22.21
CA LYS A 109 10.60 2.53 23.50
C LYS A 109 9.55 3.41 24.20
N GLN A 110 9.59 4.72 23.96
CA GLN A 110 8.61 5.66 24.54
C GLN A 110 7.22 5.49 23.91
N LEU A 111 7.11 4.79 22.77
CA LEU A 111 5.87 4.51 22.06
C LEU A 111 5.13 3.26 22.58
N ILE A 112 5.72 2.49 23.51
CA ILE A 112 5.07 1.29 24.08
C ILE A 112 3.69 1.61 24.72
N PRO A 113 3.51 2.71 25.46
CA PRO A 113 2.18 3.08 25.97
C PRO A 113 1.14 3.31 24.87
N ASP A 114 1.55 3.94 23.74
CA ASP A 114 0.68 4.17 22.58
C ASP A 114 0.27 2.86 21.90
N ILE A 115 1.22 1.93 21.71
CA ILE A 115 0.98 0.61 21.18
C ILE A 115 -0.05 -0.14 22.05
N ARG A 116 0.18 -0.17 23.38
CA ARG A 116 -0.75 -0.83 24.32
C ARG A 116 -2.12 -0.21 24.34
N LYS A 117 -2.20 1.12 24.27
CA LYS A 117 -3.47 1.85 24.21
C LYS A 117 -4.25 1.53 22.95
N ALA A 118 -3.57 1.51 21.80
CA ALA A 118 -4.17 1.16 20.51
C ALA A 118 -4.68 -0.30 20.51
N PHE A 119 -3.87 -1.22 21.03
CA PHE A 119 -4.24 -2.62 21.13
C PHE A 119 -5.47 -2.84 22.04
N ARG A 120 -5.51 -2.24 23.24
CA ARG A 120 -6.67 -2.30 24.15
C ARG A 120 -7.94 -1.78 23.48
N LYS A 121 -7.83 -0.71 22.69
CA LYS A 121 -8.97 -0.20 21.93
C LYS A 121 -9.50 -1.26 20.94
N LEU A 122 -8.62 -2.03 20.29
CA LEU A 122 -9.06 -3.12 19.39
C LEU A 122 -9.70 -4.28 20.15
N GLU A 123 -9.26 -4.59 21.37
CA GLU A 123 -9.87 -5.63 22.22
C GLU A 123 -11.36 -5.37 22.53
N GLU A 124 -11.79 -4.09 22.47
CA GLU A 124 -13.22 -3.73 22.65
C GLU A 124 -14.06 -4.08 21.41
N TYR A 125 -13.45 -4.14 20.23
CA TYR A 125 -14.12 -4.34 18.95
C TYR A 125 -14.04 -5.78 18.43
N ALA A 126 -12.98 -6.53 18.79
CA ALA A 126 -12.68 -7.82 18.20
C ALA A 126 -12.60 -8.93 19.23
N ASP A 127 -13.03 -10.11 18.82
CA ASP A 127 -12.85 -11.37 19.57
C ASP A 127 -11.50 -12.01 19.24
N ILE A 128 -11.00 -11.76 18.02
CA ILE A 128 -9.69 -12.21 17.54
C ILE A 128 -8.93 -11.03 16.95
N ILE A 129 -7.66 -10.87 17.34
CA ILE A 129 -6.74 -9.90 16.74
C ILE A 129 -5.62 -10.66 16.05
N VAL A 130 -5.49 -10.44 14.72
CA VAL A 130 -4.41 -11.01 13.92
C VAL A 130 -3.29 -9.98 13.79
N ILE A 131 -2.13 -10.31 14.36
CA ILE A 131 -1.00 -9.39 14.48
C ILE A 131 -0.01 -9.64 13.36
N GLU A 132 0.48 -8.58 12.71
CA GLU A 132 1.54 -8.62 11.72
C GLU A 132 2.85 -8.12 12.30
N GLY A 133 3.94 -8.90 12.17
CA GLY A 133 5.31 -8.48 12.46
C GLY A 133 5.91 -7.64 11.32
N ALA A 134 7.03 -6.98 11.57
CA ALA A 134 7.74 -6.17 10.59
C ALA A 134 9.17 -6.69 10.35
N GLY A 135 9.56 -6.82 9.08
CA GLY A 135 10.87 -7.37 8.72
C GLY A 135 11.05 -8.81 9.21
N SER A 136 12.09 -9.06 9.99
CA SER A 136 12.43 -10.37 10.53
C SER A 136 12.75 -10.31 12.03
N PRO A 137 12.33 -11.30 12.85
CA PRO A 137 12.78 -11.42 14.24
C PRO A 137 14.25 -11.83 14.37
N ALA A 138 14.89 -12.21 13.27
CA ALA A 138 16.32 -12.54 13.22
C ALA A 138 17.24 -11.30 13.21
N GLU A 139 16.70 -10.09 13.18
CA GLU A 139 17.46 -8.83 13.31
C GLU A 139 17.96 -8.65 14.75
N ILE A 140 18.90 -9.52 15.18
CA ILE A 140 19.37 -9.62 16.57
C ILE A 140 20.01 -8.34 17.10
N ASN A 141 20.56 -7.51 16.22
CA ASN A 141 21.11 -6.20 16.53
C ASN A 141 20.03 -5.16 16.92
N LEU A 142 18.75 -5.44 16.64
CA LEU A 142 17.62 -4.54 16.95
C LEU A 142 16.75 -5.04 18.12
N LYS A 143 17.08 -6.22 18.72
CA LYS A 143 16.26 -6.87 19.76
C LYS A 143 16.01 -6.01 20.98
N GLU A 144 16.99 -5.26 21.45
CA GLU A 144 16.87 -4.48 22.69
C GLU A 144 15.68 -3.52 22.69
N ASN A 145 15.32 -3.02 21.51
CA ASN A 145 14.21 -2.08 21.32
C ASN A 145 13.12 -2.66 20.41
N ASP A 146 12.93 -3.98 20.40
CA ASP A 146 11.93 -4.61 19.56
C ASP A 146 10.50 -4.32 20.06
N ILE A 147 9.73 -3.62 19.24
CA ILE A 147 8.30 -3.33 19.45
C ILE A 147 7.43 -3.91 18.32
N VAL A 148 8.00 -4.71 17.43
CA VAL A 148 7.33 -5.14 16.19
C VAL A 148 7.28 -6.66 15.97
N ASN A 149 8.22 -7.41 16.53
CA ASN A 149 8.32 -8.87 16.38
C ASN A 149 8.24 -9.58 17.75
N MET A 150 9.31 -10.21 18.23
CA MET A 150 9.27 -10.99 19.47
C MET A 150 9.00 -10.13 20.70
N GLY A 151 9.50 -8.89 20.74
CA GLY A 151 9.16 -7.96 21.82
C GLY A 151 7.67 -7.64 21.88
N LEU A 152 7.00 -7.47 20.71
CA LEU A 152 5.56 -7.32 20.64
C LEU A 152 4.82 -8.62 21.02
N ALA A 153 5.30 -9.77 20.51
CA ALA A 153 4.71 -11.07 20.85
C ALA A 153 4.76 -11.36 22.37
N GLN A 154 5.85 -10.98 23.03
CA GLN A 154 5.95 -11.08 24.49
C GLN A 154 5.02 -10.10 25.21
N MET A 155 4.95 -8.85 24.72
CA MET A 155 4.09 -7.80 25.30
C MET A 155 2.61 -8.17 25.31
N LEU A 156 2.16 -8.89 24.28
CA LEU A 156 0.76 -9.23 24.03
C LEU A 156 0.44 -10.71 24.26
N ASP A 157 1.43 -11.47 24.77
CA ASP A 157 1.36 -12.93 24.99
C ASP A 157 0.87 -13.71 23.75
N ALA A 158 1.34 -13.30 22.57
CA ALA A 158 0.87 -13.84 21.30
C ALA A 158 1.65 -15.10 20.87
N PRO A 159 0.97 -16.18 20.47
CA PRO A 159 1.57 -17.28 19.73
C PRO A 159 1.96 -16.80 18.32
N VAL A 160 3.07 -17.33 17.79
CA VAL A 160 3.68 -16.88 16.55
C VAL A 160 3.64 -17.99 15.51
N LEU A 161 3.19 -17.66 14.28
CA LEU A 161 3.44 -18.41 13.06
C LEU A 161 4.57 -17.73 12.31
N LEU A 162 5.67 -18.47 12.09
CA LEU A 162 6.84 -17.96 11.37
C LEU A 162 6.80 -18.37 9.91
N VAL A 163 6.87 -17.37 9.00
CA VAL A 163 6.68 -17.55 7.56
C VAL A 163 8.01 -17.39 6.82
N GLY A 164 8.33 -18.37 5.98
CA GLY A 164 9.45 -18.32 5.03
C GLY A 164 8.97 -18.27 3.58
N ASP A 165 9.68 -17.55 2.73
CA ASP A 165 9.46 -17.44 1.28
C ASP A 165 10.32 -18.49 0.55
N ILE A 166 9.69 -19.49 -0.10
CA ILE A 166 10.41 -20.53 -0.84
C ILE A 166 10.76 -20.11 -2.28
N ASP A 167 10.02 -19.18 -2.86
CA ASP A 167 10.19 -18.76 -4.27
C ASP A 167 11.59 -18.14 -4.53
N ARG A 168 12.19 -17.54 -3.51
CA ARG A 168 13.55 -16.98 -3.56
C ARG A 168 14.67 -17.98 -3.25
N GLY A 169 14.34 -19.20 -2.86
CA GLY A 169 15.29 -20.22 -2.43
C GLY A 169 15.78 -20.02 -0.98
N GLY A 170 16.36 -21.08 -0.39
CA GLY A 170 16.97 -21.07 0.93
C GLY A 170 15.99 -21.06 2.11
N VAL A 171 14.71 -21.35 1.91
CA VAL A 171 13.67 -21.26 2.95
C VAL A 171 13.96 -22.09 4.20
N PHE A 172 14.54 -23.28 4.06
CA PHE A 172 14.93 -24.14 5.20
C PHE A 172 15.98 -23.45 6.08
N ALA A 173 17.02 -22.88 5.46
CA ALA A 173 18.04 -22.14 6.17
C ALA A 173 17.49 -20.89 6.85
N GLN A 174 16.57 -20.17 6.18
CA GLN A 174 15.93 -18.98 6.76
C GLN A 174 15.08 -19.33 7.99
N LEU A 175 14.24 -20.38 7.91
CA LEU A 175 13.38 -20.80 9.02
C LEU A 175 14.22 -21.32 10.19
N LEU A 176 15.14 -22.28 9.96
CA LEU A 176 16.00 -22.83 10.99
C LEU A 176 16.93 -21.77 11.58
N GLY A 177 17.56 -20.96 10.75
CA GLY A 177 18.45 -19.89 11.20
C GLY A 177 17.72 -18.86 12.05
N THR A 178 16.49 -18.49 11.68
CA THR A 178 15.66 -17.62 12.50
C THR A 178 15.37 -18.23 13.86
N LEU A 179 14.92 -19.50 13.91
CA LEU A 179 14.66 -20.21 15.17
C LEU A 179 15.91 -20.30 16.06
N MET A 180 17.09 -20.50 15.47
CA MET A 180 18.37 -20.58 16.21
C MET A 180 18.81 -19.23 16.79
N LEU A 181 18.44 -18.11 16.16
CA LEU A 181 18.77 -16.76 16.62
C LEU A 181 17.82 -16.24 17.71
N LEU A 182 16.67 -16.90 17.90
CA LEU A 182 15.74 -16.59 18.97
C LEU A 182 16.26 -17.12 20.32
N THR A 183 15.96 -16.39 21.40
CA THR A 183 16.14 -16.91 22.75
C THR A 183 15.19 -18.09 22.99
N GLU A 184 15.44 -18.88 24.03
CA GLU A 184 14.57 -20.01 24.37
C GLU A 184 13.13 -19.57 24.65
N GLU A 185 12.94 -18.46 25.35
CA GLU A 185 11.60 -17.90 25.65
C GLU A 185 10.88 -17.37 24.43
N GLU A 186 11.60 -16.74 23.48
CA GLU A 186 11.05 -16.31 22.21
C GLU A 186 10.66 -17.52 21.33
N ARG A 187 11.53 -18.54 21.29
CA ARG A 187 11.32 -19.75 20.50
C ARG A 187 10.10 -20.53 20.96
N LYS A 188 9.82 -20.60 22.26
CA LYS A 188 8.61 -21.23 22.82
C LYS A 188 7.31 -20.60 22.30
N ARG A 189 7.34 -19.33 21.86
CA ARG A 189 6.19 -18.64 21.28
C ARG A 189 5.93 -19.03 19.83
N VAL A 190 6.94 -19.52 19.10
CA VAL A 190 6.77 -20.01 17.74
C VAL A 190 6.06 -21.35 17.78
N LYS A 191 4.79 -21.37 17.38
CA LYS A 191 3.93 -22.54 17.46
C LYS A 191 3.79 -23.28 16.12
N GLY A 192 4.16 -22.62 15.00
CA GLY A 192 4.11 -23.23 13.69
C GLY A 192 4.96 -22.49 12.67
N LEU A 193 5.32 -23.20 11.62
CA LEU A 193 6.05 -22.69 10.47
C LEU A 193 5.15 -22.71 9.25
N ILE A 194 5.25 -21.68 8.40
CA ILE A 194 4.57 -21.62 7.10
C ILE A 194 5.61 -21.48 6.00
N ILE A 195 5.58 -22.38 5.05
CA ILE A 195 6.33 -22.27 3.80
C ILE A 195 5.40 -21.62 2.78
N ASN A 196 5.70 -20.38 2.39
CA ASN A 196 4.83 -19.58 1.52
C ASN A 196 5.41 -19.45 0.10
N LYS A 197 4.52 -19.15 -0.87
CA LYS A 197 4.82 -18.94 -2.27
C LYS A 197 5.39 -20.19 -2.96
N PHE A 198 4.91 -21.35 -2.56
CA PHE A 198 5.35 -22.62 -3.14
C PHE A 198 4.88 -22.78 -4.59
N ARG A 199 5.78 -23.28 -5.44
CA ARG A 199 5.50 -23.66 -6.83
C ARG A 199 5.99 -25.07 -7.07
N GLY A 200 5.18 -25.91 -7.66
CA GLY A 200 5.55 -27.27 -8.04
C GLY A 200 4.82 -28.37 -7.28
N ASP A 201 5.40 -29.56 -7.24
CA ASP A 201 4.84 -30.74 -6.62
C ASP A 201 5.25 -30.81 -5.12
N LYS A 202 4.26 -30.77 -4.24
CA LYS A 202 4.47 -30.81 -2.78
C LYS A 202 5.13 -32.13 -2.33
N SER A 203 4.90 -33.24 -3.02
CA SER A 203 5.48 -34.54 -2.63
C SER A 203 7.02 -34.52 -2.65
N ILE A 204 7.63 -33.68 -3.51
CA ILE A 204 9.09 -33.49 -3.54
C ILE A 204 9.58 -32.70 -2.31
N LEU A 205 8.71 -31.84 -1.74
CA LEU A 205 9.03 -31.03 -0.58
C LEU A 205 8.85 -31.80 0.74
N ASP A 206 7.96 -32.79 0.80
CA ASP A 206 7.58 -33.51 2.03
C ASP A 206 8.76 -34.07 2.84
N PRO A 207 9.80 -34.70 2.26
CA PRO A 207 10.97 -35.13 3.02
C PRO A 207 11.72 -33.95 3.67
N GLY A 208 11.75 -32.79 3.01
CA GLY A 208 12.34 -31.58 3.55
C GLY A 208 11.54 -30.99 4.71
N ILE A 209 10.21 -31.10 4.67
CA ILE A 209 9.32 -30.68 5.77
C ILE A 209 9.63 -31.50 7.01
N THR A 210 9.68 -32.83 6.91
CA THR A 210 10.03 -33.72 8.03
C THR A 210 11.38 -33.34 8.65
N MET A 211 12.40 -33.11 7.82
CA MET A 211 13.72 -32.67 8.30
C MET A 211 13.69 -31.29 8.97
N LEU A 212 12.84 -30.38 8.49
CA LEU A 212 12.67 -29.06 9.08
C LEU A 212 12.04 -29.15 10.48
N GLU A 213 11.00 -29.95 10.62
CA GLU A 213 10.31 -30.20 11.89
C GLU A 213 11.23 -30.87 12.93
N GLU A 214 11.95 -31.93 12.52
CA GLU A 214 12.92 -32.60 13.39
C GLU A 214 14.01 -31.65 13.89
N LYS A 215 14.59 -30.82 13.02
CA LYS A 215 15.67 -29.88 13.38
C LYS A 215 15.15 -28.65 14.10
N GLY A 216 13.99 -28.16 13.71
CA GLY A 216 13.37 -26.95 14.24
C GLY A 216 12.64 -27.17 15.56
N GLY A 217 12.11 -28.37 15.80
CA GLY A 217 11.27 -28.69 16.94
C GLY A 217 9.94 -27.93 16.93
N VAL A 218 9.49 -27.50 15.75
CA VAL A 218 8.25 -26.74 15.52
C VAL A 218 7.55 -27.31 14.29
N PRO A 219 6.23 -27.60 14.32
CA PRO A 219 5.53 -28.19 13.21
C PRO A 219 5.41 -27.21 12.02
N VAL A 220 5.29 -27.75 10.81
CA VAL A 220 4.93 -26.99 9.61
C VAL A 220 3.42 -26.96 9.48
N THR A 221 2.81 -25.86 9.90
CA THR A 221 1.36 -25.65 9.88
C THR A 221 0.81 -25.54 8.46
N GLY A 222 1.64 -25.26 7.46
CA GLY A 222 1.19 -25.29 6.08
C GLY A 222 2.24 -24.94 5.03
N VAL A 223 1.95 -25.36 3.80
CA VAL A 223 2.68 -25.02 2.58
C VAL A 223 1.71 -24.29 1.65
N VAL A 224 1.82 -22.97 1.59
CA VAL A 224 0.89 -22.12 0.84
C VAL A 224 1.44 -21.90 -0.58
N PRO A 225 0.64 -22.16 -1.61
CA PRO A 225 1.08 -21.98 -2.99
C PRO A 225 1.30 -20.50 -3.32
N TYR A 226 2.07 -20.24 -4.36
CA TYR A 226 2.15 -18.92 -4.95
C TYR A 226 0.77 -18.52 -5.50
N MET A 227 0.27 -17.38 -5.09
CA MET A 227 -1.02 -16.85 -5.50
C MET A 227 -0.83 -15.55 -6.30
N GLU A 228 -1.50 -15.48 -7.44
CA GLU A 228 -1.70 -14.22 -8.13
C GLU A 228 -3.01 -13.62 -7.66
N LEU A 229 -2.90 -12.58 -6.86
CA LEU A 229 -4.03 -11.83 -6.32
C LEU A 229 -3.92 -10.39 -6.79
N ALA A 230 -5.02 -9.84 -7.25
CA ALA A 230 -5.12 -8.42 -7.58
C ALA A 230 -5.51 -7.61 -6.33
N LEU A 231 -4.74 -7.78 -5.26
CA LEU A 231 -4.84 -7.04 -4.01
C LEU A 231 -3.71 -6.03 -3.88
N GLU A 232 -3.85 -5.12 -2.96
CA GLU A 232 -2.90 -4.04 -2.74
C GLU A 232 -1.60 -4.57 -2.12
N ASP A 233 -0.46 -4.15 -2.68
CA ASP A 233 0.85 -4.45 -2.10
C ASP A 233 1.19 -3.44 -0.99
N GLU A 234 1.88 -3.91 0.04
CA GLU A 234 2.25 -3.10 1.21
C GLU A 234 3.28 -2.03 0.87
N ASP A 235 4.26 -2.37 0.04
CA ASP A 235 5.48 -1.58 -0.15
C ASP A 235 5.79 -1.33 -1.63
N SER A 236 6.48 -0.21 -1.90
CA SER A 236 7.06 0.14 -3.19
C SER A 236 8.18 -0.80 -3.66
N LEU A 237 8.58 -1.79 -2.86
CA LEU A 237 9.52 -2.87 -3.24
C LEU A 237 8.83 -4.12 -3.79
N THR A 238 7.56 -4.01 -4.16
CA THR A 238 6.79 -5.13 -4.74
C THR A 238 7.32 -5.56 -6.10
N GLY A 239 7.24 -6.85 -6.40
CA GLY A 239 7.50 -7.39 -7.75
C GLY A 239 6.41 -7.04 -8.78
N ARG A 240 5.36 -6.30 -8.39
CA ARG A 240 4.30 -5.82 -9.30
C ARG A 240 4.86 -4.92 -10.38
N PHE A 241 5.87 -4.11 -10.06
CA PHE A 241 6.50 -3.20 -11.03
C PHE A 241 7.22 -3.91 -12.17
N ASP A 242 7.56 -5.19 -12.01
CA ASP A 242 8.24 -6.02 -13.01
C ASP A 242 7.26 -6.83 -13.87
N ARG A 243 5.96 -6.81 -13.56
CA ARG A 243 4.96 -7.60 -14.30
C ARG A 243 4.75 -6.99 -15.68
N ARG A 244 4.80 -7.85 -16.69
CA ARG A 244 4.46 -7.53 -18.08
C ARG A 244 3.25 -8.37 -18.49
N LYS A 245 2.07 -7.78 -18.47
CA LYS A 245 0.88 -8.32 -19.10
C LYS A 245 0.74 -7.59 -20.43
N GLU A 246 0.58 -8.30 -21.52
CA GLU A 246 0.31 -7.69 -22.83
C GLU A 246 -1.19 -7.43 -22.96
N GLY A 247 -1.58 -6.18 -22.89
CA GLY A 247 -2.94 -5.71 -23.12
C GLY A 247 -3.03 -4.84 -24.38
N LEU A 248 -4.24 -4.65 -24.86
CA LEU A 248 -4.51 -3.80 -26.03
C LEU A 248 -4.39 -2.30 -25.69
N ILE A 249 -4.62 -1.92 -24.44
CA ILE A 249 -4.54 -0.54 -23.92
C ILE A 249 -3.37 -0.48 -22.96
N ASP A 250 -2.44 0.43 -23.20
CA ASP A 250 -1.20 0.60 -22.44
C ASP A 250 -1.27 1.84 -21.55
N ILE A 251 -1.26 1.64 -20.24
CA ILE A 251 -1.21 2.70 -19.24
C ILE A 251 0.18 2.72 -18.60
N ALA A 252 0.91 3.82 -18.78
CA ALA A 252 2.22 4.03 -18.17
C ALA A 252 2.09 4.86 -16.88
N VAL A 253 2.62 4.33 -15.78
CA VAL A 253 2.74 5.03 -14.48
C VAL A 253 4.21 5.39 -14.27
N ILE A 254 4.53 6.66 -14.08
CA ILE A 254 5.91 7.05 -13.81
C ILE A 254 6.32 6.60 -12.41
N HIS A 255 7.31 5.73 -12.34
CA HIS A 255 7.81 5.16 -11.10
C HIS A 255 8.93 6.03 -10.51
N TYR A 256 8.55 6.97 -9.67
CA TYR A 256 9.49 7.82 -8.95
C TYR A 256 10.25 7.05 -7.86
N PRO A 257 11.47 7.47 -7.50
CA PRO A 257 12.21 6.88 -6.37
C PRO A 257 11.45 6.89 -5.05
N ARG A 258 10.53 7.86 -4.86
CA ARG A 258 9.70 7.98 -3.66
C ARG A 258 8.21 7.97 -4.00
N ILE A 259 7.83 7.13 -4.96
CA ILE A 259 6.42 6.92 -5.32
C ILE A 259 5.59 6.62 -4.07
N SER A 260 4.42 7.21 -3.98
CA SER A 260 3.46 6.96 -2.89
C SER A 260 2.05 6.75 -3.44
N ASN A 261 1.24 5.97 -2.72
CA ASN A 261 -0.15 5.68 -3.05
C ASN A 261 -0.32 5.14 -4.48
N PHE A 262 0.60 4.30 -4.92
CA PHE A 262 0.54 3.67 -6.25
C PHE A 262 -0.64 2.69 -6.39
N THR A 263 -1.33 2.38 -5.31
CA THR A 263 -2.55 1.59 -5.29
C THR A 263 -3.71 2.23 -6.07
N ASP A 264 -3.66 3.53 -6.32
CA ASP A 264 -4.64 4.25 -7.15
C ASP A 264 -4.80 3.67 -8.58
N PHE A 265 -3.83 2.89 -9.05
CA PHE A 265 -3.83 2.32 -10.40
C PHE A 265 -4.23 0.86 -10.46
N ASN A 266 -4.40 0.20 -9.32
CA ASN A 266 -4.73 -1.23 -9.25
C ASN A 266 -6.09 -1.54 -9.86
N VAL A 267 -7.02 -0.61 -9.80
CA VAL A 267 -8.35 -0.74 -10.39
C VAL A 267 -8.31 -1.05 -11.88
N PHE A 268 -7.31 -0.56 -12.61
CA PHE A 268 -7.17 -0.82 -14.03
C PHE A 268 -6.74 -2.26 -14.35
N GLU A 269 -6.22 -3.02 -13.38
CA GLU A 269 -5.85 -4.43 -13.57
C GLU A 269 -7.08 -5.36 -13.68
N GLN A 270 -8.27 -4.90 -13.30
CA GLN A 270 -9.51 -5.66 -13.48
C GLN A 270 -9.96 -5.73 -14.96
N PHE A 271 -9.42 -4.87 -15.83
CA PHE A 271 -9.73 -4.87 -17.25
C PHE A 271 -8.78 -5.81 -17.99
N PRO A 272 -9.28 -6.89 -18.64
CA PRO A 272 -8.43 -7.83 -19.37
C PRO A 272 -7.61 -7.19 -20.48
N GLU A 273 -8.15 -6.16 -21.12
CA GLU A 273 -7.55 -5.46 -22.26
C GLU A 273 -6.49 -4.42 -21.83
N VAL A 274 -6.38 -4.11 -20.54
CA VAL A 274 -5.51 -3.06 -20.03
C VAL A 274 -4.21 -3.65 -19.46
N THR A 275 -3.11 -3.02 -19.83
CA THR A 275 -1.80 -3.19 -19.21
C THR A 275 -1.46 -1.96 -18.39
N VAL A 276 -1.11 -2.12 -17.13
CA VAL A 276 -0.52 -1.07 -16.29
C VAL A 276 0.97 -1.35 -16.13
N ARG A 277 1.81 -0.41 -16.59
CA ARG A 277 3.28 -0.52 -16.52
C ARG A 277 3.86 0.60 -15.69
N TYR A 278 4.85 0.26 -14.87
CA TYR A 278 5.64 1.23 -14.14
C TYR A 278 6.93 1.54 -14.91
N VAL A 279 7.22 2.82 -15.10
CA VAL A 279 8.24 3.32 -16.01
C VAL A 279 9.26 4.16 -15.27
N THR A 280 10.54 3.79 -15.37
CA THR A 280 11.67 4.47 -14.74
C THR A 280 12.59 5.19 -15.72
N SER A 281 12.45 4.91 -17.01
CA SER A 281 13.32 5.43 -18.07
C SER A 281 12.56 5.77 -19.35
N ILE A 282 13.16 6.60 -20.20
CA ILE A 282 12.58 6.95 -21.52
C ILE A 282 12.40 5.69 -22.38
N SER A 283 13.36 4.76 -22.31
CA SER A 283 13.30 3.51 -23.10
C SER A 283 12.12 2.64 -22.73
N GLU A 284 11.63 2.70 -21.49
CA GLU A 284 10.47 1.97 -21.03
C GLU A 284 9.14 2.70 -21.32
N LEU A 285 9.18 4.02 -21.57
CA LEU A 285 7.95 4.80 -21.74
C LEU A 285 7.19 4.39 -23.02
N HIS A 286 7.88 4.08 -24.11
CA HIS A 286 7.29 3.71 -25.40
C HIS A 286 6.20 4.70 -25.88
N HIS A 287 5.04 4.17 -26.30
CA HIS A 287 3.88 4.91 -26.79
C HIS A 287 2.61 4.51 -26.03
N PRO A 288 2.48 4.90 -24.75
CA PRO A 288 1.31 4.56 -23.96
C PRO A 288 0.05 5.28 -24.45
N ASP A 289 -1.11 4.75 -24.07
CA ASP A 289 -2.42 5.37 -24.36
C ASP A 289 -2.80 6.40 -23.28
N LEU A 290 -2.24 6.27 -22.08
CA LEU A 290 -2.40 7.19 -20.94
C LEU A 290 -1.12 7.20 -20.10
N ILE A 291 -0.70 8.35 -19.59
CA ILE A 291 0.38 8.49 -18.62
C ILE A 291 -0.19 8.97 -17.28
N PHE A 292 0.11 8.23 -16.22
CA PHE A 292 -0.10 8.70 -14.86
C PHE A 292 1.19 9.24 -14.23
N LEU A 293 1.07 10.39 -13.59
CA LEU A 293 2.07 10.95 -12.69
C LEU A 293 1.57 10.75 -11.25
N PRO A 294 2.04 9.74 -10.51
CA PRO A 294 1.54 9.42 -9.19
C PRO A 294 2.00 10.42 -8.11
N GLY A 295 1.47 10.22 -6.90
CA GLY A 295 1.95 10.88 -5.70
C GLY A 295 3.39 10.51 -5.35
N SER A 296 4.02 11.33 -4.54
CA SER A 296 5.39 11.12 -4.08
C SER A 296 5.59 11.77 -2.71
N LYS A 297 6.52 11.20 -1.92
CA LYS A 297 6.90 11.76 -0.63
C LYS A 297 7.84 12.98 -0.77
N ASN A 298 8.48 13.15 -1.92
CA ASN A 298 9.31 14.32 -2.23
C ASN A 298 9.01 14.79 -3.65
N THR A 299 8.07 15.72 -3.78
CA THR A 299 7.58 16.22 -5.07
C THR A 299 8.68 16.94 -5.85
N MET A 300 9.46 17.78 -5.17
CA MET A 300 10.53 18.55 -5.82
C MET A 300 11.71 17.66 -6.22
N GLY A 301 12.14 16.76 -5.34
CA GLY A 301 13.25 15.85 -5.61
C GLY A 301 12.97 14.88 -6.75
N ASP A 302 11.75 14.33 -6.78
CA ASP A 302 11.35 13.40 -7.85
C ASP A 302 11.12 14.13 -9.19
N LEU A 303 10.75 15.42 -9.19
CA LEU A 303 10.74 16.22 -10.42
C LEU A 303 12.15 16.46 -10.95
N LYS A 304 13.13 16.75 -10.08
CA LYS A 304 14.55 16.86 -10.47
C LYS A 304 15.06 15.57 -11.08
N TRP A 305 14.74 14.43 -10.45
CA TRP A 305 15.08 13.10 -10.98
C TRP A 305 14.46 12.88 -12.37
N MET A 306 13.19 13.22 -12.56
CA MET A 306 12.50 13.09 -13.84
C MET A 306 13.13 13.96 -14.96
N ARG A 307 13.65 15.15 -14.61
CA ARG A 307 14.43 16.01 -15.52
C ARG A 307 15.77 15.40 -15.91
N GLN A 308 16.49 14.90 -14.91
CA GLN A 308 17.83 14.36 -15.11
C GLN A 308 17.85 13.13 -16.02
N ASN A 309 16.80 12.29 -15.95
CA ASN A 309 16.68 11.11 -16.81
C ASN A 309 15.90 11.35 -18.11
N GLY A 310 15.45 12.58 -18.35
CA GLY A 310 14.77 13.00 -19.58
C GLY A 310 13.30 12.63 -19.69
N LEU A 311 12.71 11.97 -18.68
CA LEU A 311 11.29 11.58 -18.68
C LEU A 311 10.36 12.80 -18.73
N GLU A 312 10.72 13.93 -18.07
CA GLU A 312 9.92 15.16 -18.13
C GLU A 312 9.70 15.62 -19.58
N ALA A 313 10.78 15.71 -20.35
CA ALA A 313 10.70 16.15 -21.75
C ALA A 313 9.88 15.17 -22.62
N ALA A 314 10.04 13.86 -22.38
CA ALA A 314 9.29 12.84 -23.08
C ALA A 314 7.78 12.91 -22.77
N VAL A 315 7.40 13.07 -21.51
CA VAL A 315 5.99 13.22 -21.09
C VAL A 315 5.41 14.52 -21.66
N LYS A 316 6.12 15.64 -21.58
CA LYS A 316 5.67 16.93 -22.17
C LYS A 316 5.37 16.80 -23.66
N ARG A 317 6.20 16.09 -24.41
CA ARG A 317 5.99 15.84 -25.84
C ARG A 317 4.74 14.98 -26.08
N LEU A 318 4.53 13.93 -25.28
CA LEU A 318 3.40 13.03 -25.42
C LEU A 318 2.09 13.66 -24.98
N ALA A 319 2.10 14.59 -24.02
CA ALA A 319 0.92 15.31 -23.54
C ALA A 319 0.15 16.08 -24.64
N GLY A 320 0.80 16.41 -25.76
CA GLY A 320 0.12 16.94 -26.94
C GLY A 320 -0.72 15.93 -27.73
N GLN A 321 -0.58 14.63 -27.44
CA GLN A 321 -1.16 13.54 -28.23
C GLN A 321 -2.03 12.58 -27.41
N ILE A 322 -1.68 12.34 -26.15
CA ILE A 322 -2.33 11.39 -25.25
C ILE A 322 -2.66 12.06 -23.92
N PRO A 323 -3.65 11.55 -23.18
CA PRO A 323 -3.93 12.06 -21.84
C PRO A 323 -2.76 11.82 -20.87
N VAL A 324 -2.52 12.84 -20.02
CA VAL A 324 -1.61 12.80 -18.89
C VAL A 324 -2.39 13.18 -17.64
N PHE A 325 -2.38 12.33 -16.63
CA PHE A 325 -3.12 12.55 -15.40
C PHE A 325 -2.17 12.57 -14.20
N GLY A 326 -2.13 13.69 -13.48
CA GLY A 326 -1.34 13.83 -12.24
C GLY A 326 -2.19 13.63 -10.99
N ILE A 327 -1.72 12.82 -10.05
CA ILE A 327 -2.37 12.63 -8.74
C ILE A 327 -1.47 13.17 -7.64
N CYS A 328 -2.02 14.00 -6.74
CA CYS A 328 -1.33 14.56 -5.59
C CYS A 328 -0.01 15.25 -5.97
N GLY A 329 1.15 14.72 -5.60
CA GLY A 329 2.45 15.25 -6.04
C GLY A 329 2.62 15.29 -7.57
N GLY A 330 2.01 14.35 -8.29
CA GLY A 330 1.94 14.35 -9.76
C GLY A 330 1.20 15.56 -10.30
N TYR A 331 0.06 15.89 -9.69
CA TYR A 331 -0.70 17.09 -10.04
C TYR A 331 0.12 18.37 -9.79
N GLN A 332 0.79 18.47 -8.65
CA GLN A 332 1.64 19.61 -8.31
C GLN A 332 2.77 19.82 -9.34
N ARG A 333 3.37 18.72 -9.85
CA ARG A 333 4.44 18.79 -10.88
C ARG A 333 3.93 19.28 -12.23
N LEU A 334 2.68 19.03 -12.58
CA LEU A 334 2.08 19.51 -13.84
C LEU A 334 1.95 21.03 -13.90
N GLY A 335 1.96 21.71 -12.76
CA GLY A 335 1.85 23.16 -12.65
C GLY A 335 3.09 23.91 -13.15
N GLU A 336 3.06 25.24 -13.02
CA GLU A 336 4.15 26.14 -13.45
C GLU A 336 5.29 26.21 -12.42
N THR A 337 4.95 26.22 -11.12
CA THR A 337 5.91 26.39 -10.04
C THR A 337 5.49 25.61 -8.80
N ILE A 338 6.48 25.03 -8.12
CA ILE A 338 6.34 24.47 -6.79
C ILE A 338 7.27 25.27 -5.88
N ALA A 339 6.71 25.95 -4.89
CA ALA A 339 7.47 26.72 -3.89
C ALA A 339 7.41 26.01 -2.53
N ASP A 340 8.54 25.96 -1.84
CA ASP A 340 8.71 25.38 -0.51
C ASP A 340 9.39 26.38 0.43
N PRO A 341 8.68 27.47 0.84
CA PRO A 341 9.28 28.51 1.65
C PRO A 341 9.64 28.03 3.07
N ASP A 342 8.95 26.99 3.55
CA ASP A 342 9.13 26.47 4.90
C ASP A 342 10.10 25.27 4.99
N GLY A 343 10.66 24.81 3.88
CA GLY A 343 11.55 23.66 3.85
C GLY A 343 10.85 22.35 4.23
N VAL A 344 9.63 22.17 3.79
CA VAL A 344 8.83 20.95 4.03
C VAL A 344 9.43 19.73 3.34
N GLU A 345 9.99 19.94 2.13
CA GLU A 345 10.70 18.94 1.35
C GLU A 345 12.19 19.33 1.20
N GLU A 346 12.51 20.20 0.26
CA GLU A 346 13.89 20.60 -0.09
C GLU A 346 14.16 22.09 0.10
N GLY A 347 13.13 22.89 0.36
CA GLY A 347 13.20 24.34 0.44
C GLY A 347 13.34 25.03 -0.93
N GLY A 348 13.12 26.35 -0.94
CA GLY A 348 13.21 27.15 -2.15
C GLY A 348 12.06 26.98 -3.13
N SER A 349 12.34 27.00 -4.43
CA SER A 349 11.32 26.80 -5.46
C SER A 349 11.89 26.08 -6.68
N ILE A 350 11.01 25.40 -7.40
CA ILE A 350 11.34 24.71 -8.65
C ILE A 350 10.28 25.02 -9.70
N ARG A 351 10.70 25.22 -10.94
CA ARG A 351 9.80 25.31 -12.09
C ARG A 351 9.15 23.94 -12.31
N GLY A 352 7.82 23.91 -12.45
CA GLY A 352 7.05 22.70 -12.76
C GLY A 352 7.17 22.30 -14.23
N MET A 353 6.26 21.42 -14.67
CA MET A 353 6.21 20.95 -16.06
C MET A 353 5.48 21.92 -16.97
N GLU A 354 4.78 22.94 -16.45
CA GLU A 354 4.02 23.96 -17.19
C GLU A 354 2.99 23.38 -18.16
N LEU A 355 2.34 22.33 -17.75
CA LEU A 355 1.25 21.68 -18.50
C LEU A 355 -0.12 22.09 -17.99
N LEU A 356 -0.21 22.63 -16.77
CA LEU A 356 -1.41 23.22 -16.17
C LEU A 356 -1.08 24.64 -15.67
N SER A 357 -2.03 25.58 -15.82
CA SER A 357 -1.88 26.99 -15.35
C SER A 357 -2.14 27.10 -13.83
N VAL A 358 -1.38 26.38 -13.06
CA VAL A 358 -1.47 26.36 -11.58
C VAL A 358 -0.10 26.55 -10.95
N THR A 359 -0.08 27.07 -9.72
CA THR A 359 1.11 27.15 -8.87
C THR A 359 0.84 26.47 -7.54
N THR A 360 1.84 25.79 -7.00
CA THR A 360 1.73 25.11 -5.69
C THR A 360 2.70 25.71 -4.68
N VAL A 361 2.21 25.95 -3.47
CA VAL A 361 3.03 26.32 -2.32
C VAL A 361 2.92 25.22 -1.28
N LEU A 362 4.05 24.58 -0.95
CA LEU A 362 4.11 23.60 0.11
C LEU A 362 3.96 24.28 1.47
N GLN A 363 3.20 23.69 2.38
CA GLN A 363 2.88 24.22 3.69
C GLN A 363 3.16 23.17 4.76
N LYS A 364 3.47 23.60 5.99
CA LYS A 364 3.69 22.69 7.14
C LYS A 364 2.44 21.94 7.54
N GLU A 365 1.28 22.56 7.36
CA GLU A 365 0.01 21.92 7.63
C GLU A 365 -0.33 20.90 6.55
N LYS A 366 -0.63 19.69 6.99
CA LYS A 366 -0.97 18.57 6.11
C LYS A 366 -2.49 18.47 5.97
N ARG A 367 -3.02 18.62 4.75
CA ARG A 367 -4.43 18.34 4.49
C ARG A 367 -4.65 16.82 4.50
N ARG A 368 -5.63 16.39 5.29
CA ARG A 368 -6.04 14.99 5.44
C ARG A 368 -7.54 14.95 5.59
N CYS A 369 -8.25 14.45 4.61
CA CYS A 369 -9.71 14.32 4.69
C CYS A 369 -10.21 13.21 3.76
N GLN A 370 -11.32 12.59 4.15
CA GLN A 370 -12.16 11.85 3.22
C GLN A 370 -12.92 12.87 2.35
N THR A 371 -13.12 12.55 1.09
CA THR A 371 -13.82 13.42 0.15
C THR A 371 -14.74 12.60 -0.74
N GLU A 372 -15.91 13.16 -1.04
CA GLU A 372 -16.87 12.57 -1.95
C GLU A 372 -17.63 13.66 -2.71
N GLY A 373 -18.17 13.36 -3.88
CA GLY A 373 -18.88 14.31 -4.71
C GLY A 373 -19.06 13.79 -6.12
N SER A 374 -19.08 14.71 -7.09
CA SER A 374 -19.09 14.38 -8.51
C SER A 374 -18.03 15.15 -9.27
N VAL A 375 -17.46 14.52 -10.29
CA VAL A 375 -16.52 15.17 -11.20
C VAL A 375 -17.24 16.30 -11.94
N GLY A 376 -16.69 17.51 -11.87
CA GLY A 376 -17.22 18.67 -12.61
C GLY A 376 -17.17 18.44 -14.11
N GLN A 377 -17.63 19.45 -14.88
CA GLN A 377 -17.52 19.38 -16.35
C GLN A 377 -16.05 19.49 -16.76
N ILE A 378 -15.56 18.45 -17.42
CA ILE A 378 -14.22 18.42 -18.01
C ILE A 378 -14.33 18.15 -19.50
N GLU A 379 -13.40 18.69 -20.26
CA GLU A 379 -13.32 18.49 -21.71
C GLU A 379 -12.14 17.58 -22.07
N GLY A 380 -11.98 17.26 -23.34
CA GLY A 380 -10.89 16.48 -23.88
C GLY A 380 -11.14 14.96 -23.81
N PRO A 381 -10.08 14.15 -23.94
CA PRO A 381 -10.22 12.70 -24.05
C PRO A 381 -11.00 12.05 -22.90
N LEU A 382 -10.87 12.56 -21.69
CA LEU A 382 -11.49 11.99 -20.49
C LEU A 382 -12.83 12.66 -20.10
N GLN A 383 -13.47 13.36 -21.02
CA GLN A 383 -14.76 14.06 -20.79
C GLN A 383 -15.86 13.13 -20.26
N GLY A 384 -15.80 11.82 -20.53
CA GLY A 384 -16.76 10.84 -20.03
C GLY A 384 -16.81 10.73 -18.49
N MET A 385 -15.77 11.19 -17.80
CA MET A 385 -15.75 11.26 -16.33
C MET A 385 -16.68 12.36 -15.78
N SER A 386 -17.09 13.36 -16.60
CA SER A 386 -17.93 14.49 -16.15
C SER A 386 -19.22 14.00 -15.51
N GLY A 387 -19.57 14.57 -14.35
CA GLY A 387 -20.77 14.24 -13.60
C GLY A 387 -20.76 12.90 -12.88
N LYS A 388 -19.70 12.08 -13.03
CA LYS A 388 -19.61 10.79 -12.32
C LYS A 388 -19.32 11.02 -10.84
N ALA A 389 -20.00 10.25 -9.99
CA ALA A 389 -19.76 10.28 -8.55
C ALA A 389 -18.36 9.72 -8.21
N PHE A 390 -17.73 10.32 -7.23
CA PHE A 390 -16.46 9.83 -6.67
C PHE A 390 -16.53 9.79 -5.16
N ARG A 391 -15.69 8.93 -4.59
CA ARG A 391 -15.34 8.87 -3.18
C ARG A 391 -13.87 8.53 -3.07
N GLY A 392 -13.16 9.21 -2.19
CA GLY A 392 -11.74 9.01 -2.01
C GLY A 392 -11.21 9.80 -0.81
N TYR A 393 -9.92 10.08 -0.79
CA TYR A 393 -9.32 10.88 0.27
C TYR A 393 -8.21 11.77 -0.28
N GLU A 394 -7.94 12.86 0.43
CA GLU A 394 -6.82 13.75 0.15
C GLU A 394 -5.77 13.65 1.26
N ILE A 395 -4.50 13.63 0.86
CA ILE A 395 -3.36 13.63 1.76
C ILE A 395 -2.17 14.36 1.11
N HIS A 396 -2.01 15.64 1.39
CA HIS A 396 -0.95 16.45 0.77
C HIS A 396 -0.53 17.62 1.67
N MET A 397 0.63 18.21 1.37
CA MET A 397 1.20 19.36 2.09
C MET A 397 1.19 20.66 1.27
N GLY A 398 0.69 20.62 0.05
CA GLY A 398 0.66 21.77 -0.85
C GLY A 398 -0.72 22.38 -0.99
N LYS A 399 -0.76 23.69 -1.17
CA LYS A 399 -1.91 24.43 -1.64
C LYS A 399 -1.67 24.86 -3.07
N THR A 400 -2.54 24.43 -3.98
CA THR A 400 -2.45 24.78 -5.40
C THR A 400 -3.46 25.88 -5.74
N LEU A 401 -3.00 26.88 -6.48
CA LEU A 401 -3.77 28.04 -6.88
C LEU A 401 -3.84 28.10 -8.41
N SER A 402 -5.02 28.41 -8.96
CA SER A 402 -5.17 28.70 -10.39
C SER A 402 -4.75 30.14 -10.70
N LYS A 403 -4.13 30.34 -11.85
CA LYS A 403 -3.83 31.69 -12.37
C LYS A 403 -5.02 32.30 -13.11
N GLU A 404 -5.94 31.50 -13.63
CA GLU A 404 -7.09 31.97 -14.44
C GLU A 404 -8.17 32.59 -13.55
N GLU A 405 -8.21 32.25 -12.28
CA GLU A 405 -9.14 32.79 -11.27
C GLU A 405 -8.35 33.59 -10.23
N THR A 406 -8.01 34.85 -10.53
CA THR A 406 -7.58 35.90 -9.59
C THR A 406 -6.91 35.48 -8.26
N GLY A 407 -6.09 34.41 -8.25
CA GLY A 407 -5.37 33.94 -7.07
C GLY A 407 -6.23 33.21 -6.03
N GLU A 408 -7.47 32.87 -6.33
CA GLU A 408 -8.33 32.09 -5.43
C GLU A 408 -7.93 30.60 -5.44
N ALA A 409 -8.11 29.97 -4.30
CA ALA A 409 -7.97 28.52 -4.19
C ALA A 409 -8.97 27.83 -5.12
N LEU A 410 -8.52 26.78 -5.79
CA LEU A 410 -9.42 25.96 -6.61
C LEU A 410 -10.60 25.48 -5.77
N PRO A 411 -11.82 25.43 -6.34
CA PRO A 411 -13.00 25.00 -5.62
C PRO A 411 -12.77 23.64 -4.94
N GLU A 412 -13.04 23.54 -3.66
CA GLU A 412 -12.89 22.29 -2.87
C GLU A 412 -13.69 21.11 -3.44
N ASN A 413 -14.65 21.40 -4.32
CA ASN A 413 -15.58 20.44 -4.90
C ASN A 413 -15.23 20.01 -6.34
N GLN A 414 -14.07 20.36 -6.87
CA GLN A 414 -13.61 19.92 -8.19
C GLN A 414 -12.47 18.88 -8.04
N PRO A 415 -12.79 17.57 -8.03
CA PRO A 415 -11.78 16.53 -7.84
C PRO A 415 -10.82 16.40 -9.00
N VAL A 416 -11.21 16.84 -10.20
CA VAL A 416 -10.38 16.82 -11.41
C VAL A 416 -10.24 18.23 -11.95
N ILE A 417 -9.00 18.67 -12.05
CA ILE A 417 -8.64 19.99 -12.53
C ILE A 417 -8.08 19.87 -13.94
N ARG A 418 -8.62 20.70 -14.83
CA ARG A 418 -8.08 20.93 -16.16
C ARG A 418 -8.01 22.43 -16.37
N THR A 419 -6.81 22.99 -16.33
CA THR A 419 -6.57 24.42 -16.57
C THR A 419 -5.46 24.57 -17.61
N GLY A 420 -5.62 25.54 -18.50
CA GLY A 420 -4.65 25.84 -19.57
C GLY A 420 -5.03 25.25 -20.95
N ALA A 421 -4.17 25.52 -21.92
CA ALA A 421 -4.45 25.26 -23.35
C ALA A 421 -4.37 23.79 -23.77
N ASN A 422 -3.78 22.91 -22.95
CA ASN A 422 -3.63 21.50 -23.32
C ASN A 422 -4.83 20.65 -22.90
N PRO A 423 -5.65 20.19 -23.87
CA PRO A 423 -6.88 19.44 -23.58
C PRO A 423 -6.64 18.02 -23.06
N ASN A 424 -5.40 17.55 -23.04
CA ASN A 424 -5.05 16.20 -22.65
C ASN A 424 -4.51 16.12 -21.21
N VAL A 425 -4.37 17.23 -20.48
CA VAL A 425 -3.71 17.23 -19.18
C VAL A 425 -4.72 17.46 -18.05
N TYR A 426 -4.66 16.60 -17.05
CA TYR A 426 -5.56 16.57 -15.90
C TYR A 426 -4.77 16.43 -14.60
N GLY A 427 -5.29 16.94 -13.51
CA GLY A 427 -4.73 16.78 -12.18
C GLY A 427 -5.79 16.62 -11.11
N SER A 428 -5.48 15.89 -10.06
CA SER A 428 -6.35 15.68 -8.89
C SER A 428 -5.54 15.53 -7.61
N TYR A 429 -6.09 15.97 -6.48
CA TYR A 429 -5.57 15.61 -5.17
C TYR A 429 -6.20 14.33 -4.61
N VAL A 430 -7.29 13.85 -5.22
CA VAL A 430 -8.07 12.73 -4.69
C VAL A 430 -7.39 11.40 -5.02
N HIS A 431 -7.00 10.68 -3.98
CA HIS A 431 -6.63 9.27 -4.03
C HIS A 431 -7.89 8.40 -4.00
N GLY A 432 -7.87 7.26 -4.71
CA GLY A 432 -9.03 6.40 -4.89
C GLY A 432 -10.08 6.94 -5.86
N LEU A 433 -9.79 8.03 -6.60
CA LEU A 433 -10.70 8.59 -7.61
C LEU A 433 -11.16 7.55 -8.63
N PHE A 434 -10.23 6.71 -9.08
CA PHE A 434 -10.47 5.67 -10.08
C PHE A 434 -11.07 4.39 -9.50
N ASP A 435 -11.13 4.21 -8.18
CA ASP A 435 -11.77 3.05 -7.54
C ASP A 435 -13.28 3.00 -7.85
N GLN A 436 -13.84 4.11 -8.32
CA GLN A 436 -15.21 4.17 -8.80
C GLN A 436 -15.32 3.52 -10.19
N ALA A 437 -16.08 2.44 -10.29
CA ALA A 437 -16.28 1.67 -11.51
C ALA A 437 -16.60 2.54 -12.74
N GLN A 438 -17.46 3.54 -12.55
CA GLN A 438 -17.85 4.43 -13.66
C GLN A 438 -16.67 5.30 -14.13
N ILE A 439 -15.84 5.82 -13.23
CA ILE A 439 -14.70 6.69 -13.59
C ILE A 439 -13.61 5.88 -14.30
N ALA A 440 -13.24 4.71 -13.76
CA ALA A 440 -12.28 3.83 -14.41
C ALA A 440 -12.79 3.36 -15.79
N GLY A 441 -14.06 2.99 -15.89
CA GLY A 441 -14.66 2.54 -17.13
C GLY A 441 -14.74 3.61 -18.22
N GLU A 442 -15.19 4.78 -17.90
CA GLU A 442 -15.20 5.90 -18.86
C GLU A 442 -13.77 6.21 -19.33
N THR A 443 -12.78 6.10 -18.43
CA THR A 443 -11.38 6.27 -18.79
C THR A 443 -10.94 5.19 -19.80
N VAL A 444 -11.18 3.91 -19.49
CA VAL A 444 -10.78 2.79 -20.37
C VAL A 444 -11.55 2.84 -21.70
N GLN A 445 -12.86 3.17 -21.69
CA GLN A 445 -13.66 3.33 -22.90
C GLN A 445 -13.13 4.46 -23.80
N ALA A 446 -12.72 5.59 -23.20
CA ALA A 446 -12.15 6.70 -23.95
C ALA A 446 -10.84 6.29 -24.66
N LEU A 447 -9.97 5.55 -23.97
CA LEU A 447 -8.72 5.02 -24.54
C LEU A 447 -8.99 3.98 -25.63
N ALA A 448 -9.92 3.05 -25.40
CA ALA A 448 -10.32 2.03 -26.36
C ALA A 448 -10.88 2.65 -27.64
N LYS A 449 -11.77 3.63 -27.51
CA LYS A 449 -12.35 4.37 -28.64
C LYS A 449 -11.27 5.08 -29.46
N LYS A 450 -10.33 5.75 -28.81
CA LYS A 450 -9.20 6.43 -29.48
C LYS A 450 -8.34 5.44 -30.26
N LYS A 451 -8.14 4.25 -29.74
CA LYS A 451 -7.30 3.19 -30.32
C LYS A 451 -8.05 2.31 -31.33
N GLY A 452 -9.39 2.43 -31.43
CA GLY A 452 -10.21 1.58 -32.28
C GLY A 452 -10.34 0.13 -31.79
N VAL A 453 -10.24 -0.08 -30.45
CA VAL A 453 -10.35 -1.39 -29.80
C VAL A 453 -11.76 -1.54 -29.23
N SER A 454 -12.36 -2.72 -29.43
CA SER A 454 -13.60 -3.09 -28.76
C SER A 454 -13.29 -3.73 -27.42
N LEU A 455 -13.89 -3.20 -26.36
CA LEU A 455 -13.85 -3.83 -25.04
C LEU A 455 -14.83 -5.00 -25.01
N GLN A 456 -14.54 -6.04 -24.24
CA GLN A 456 -15.50 -7.10 -24.00
C GLN A 456 -16.72 -6.55 -23.27
N ASP A 457 -17.93 -6.91 -23.74
CA ASP A 457 -19.18 -6.55 -23.09
C ASP A 457 -19.27 -7.27 -21.73
N GLY A 458 -18.82 -6.61 -20.67
CA GLY A 458 -18.99 -7.02 -19.29
C GLY A 458 -19.55 -5.86 -18.48
N GLN A 459 -20.55 -6.11 -17.64
CA GLN A 459 -20.90 -5.13 -16.61
C GLN A 459 -19.65 -4.91 -15.74
N MET A 460 -19.17 -3.67 -15.68
CA MET A 460 -18.11 -3.32 -14.77
C MET A 460 -18.53 -3.62 -13.35
N GLU A 461 -17.82 -4.54 -12.75
CA GLU A 461 -17.96 -4.81 -11.33
C GLU A 461 -17.39 -3.62 -10.53
N ASP A 462 -18.08 -3.23 -9.47
CA ASP A 462 -17.56 -2.30 -8.49
C ASP A 462 -16.23 -2.82 -7.95
N TYR A 463 -15.22 -1.95 -7.87
CA TYR A 463 -13.87 -2.35 -7.46
C TYR A 463 -13.85 -2.94 -6.04
N GLN A 464 -14.74 -2.48 -5.15
CA GLN A 464 -14.88 -3.08 -3.83
C GLN A 464 -15.38 -4.53 -3.93
N SER A 465 -16.40 -4.80 -4.75
CA SER A 465 -16.89 -6.15 -5.00
C SER A 465 -15.82 -7.06 -5.61
N PHE A 466 -15.01 -6.53 -6.52
CA PHE A 466 -13.85 -7.24 -7.06
C PHE A 466 -12.84 -7.60 -5.97
N LYS A 467 -12.48 -6.67 -5.07
CA LYS A 467 -11.61 -6.95 -3.92
C LYS A 467 -12.18 -7.99 -2.98
N GLU A 468 -13.49 -7.94 -2.69
CA GLU A 468 -14.15 -8.96 -1.84
C GLU A 468 -13.95 -10.37 -2.39
N LYS A 469 -14.06 -10.57 -3.72
CA LYS A 469 -13.78 -11.87 -4.35
C LYS A 469 -12.31 -12.29 -4.21
N GLN A 470 -11.38 -11.32 -4.28
CA GLN A 470 -9.96 -11.62 -4.06
C GLN A 470 -9.70 -12.04 -2.61
N TYR A 471 -10.35 -11.42 -1.62
CA TYR A 471 -10.25 -11.82 -0.22
C TYR A 471 -10.84 -13.21 0.02
N ASP A 472 -11.97 -13.54 -0.61
CA ASP A 472 -12.57 -14.88 -0.53
C ASP A 472 -11.64 -15.93 -1.16
N LYS A 473 -11.10 -15.66 -2.36
CA LYS A 473 -10.11 -16.55 -3.01
C LYS A 473 -8.88 -16.78 -2.13
N LEU A 474 -8.39 -15.73 -1.46
CA LEU A 474 -7.27 -15.82 -0.52
C LEU A 474 -7.63 -16.72 0.68
N ALA A 475 -8.79 -16.49 1.30
CA ALA A 475 -9.27 -17.28 2.43
C ALA A 475 -9.48 -18.76 2.07
N ASP A 476 -10.12 -19.05 0.93
CA ASP A 476 -10.34 -20.42 0.45
C ASP A 476 -9.01 -21.14 0.22
N THR A 477 -8.04 -20.45 -0.37
CA THR A 477 -6.70 -21.01 -0.56
C THR A 477 -6.03 -21.31 0.77
N LEU A 478 -6.05 -20.37 1.72
CA LEU A 478 -5.42 -20.59 3.03
C LEU A 478 -6.10 -21.72 3.81
N ARG A 479 -7.43 -21.86 3.73
CA ARG A 479 -8.16 -23.00 4.35
C ARG A 479 -7.72 -24.36 3.80
N LEU A 480 -7.39 -24.40 2.51
CA LEU A 480 -6.97 -25.64 1.86
C LEU A 480 -5.52 -26.03 2.21
N TYR A 481 -4.67 -25.06 2.44
CA TYR A 481 -3.22 -25.29 2.56
C TYR A 481 -2.63 -25.05 3.94
N LEU A 482 -3.40 -24.50 4.89
CA LEU A 482 -3.04 -24.41 6.31
C LEU A 482 -3.78 -25.46 7.15
N ASN A 483 -3.13 -25.99 8.15
CA ASN A 483 -3.79 -26.78 9.19
C ASN A 483 -4.60 -25.85 10.12
N MET A 484 -5.85 -25.62 9.75
CA MET A 484 -6.72 -24.70 10.49
C MET A 484 -7.03 -25.19 11.91
N GLU A 485 -6.98 -26.50 12.17
CA GLU A 485 -7.17 -27.04 13.53
C GLU A 485 -6.04 -26.59 14.46
N GLU A 486 -4.79 -26.63 13.99
CA GLU A 486 -3.63 -26.09 14.71
C GLU A 486 -3.77 -24.58 14.93
N VAL A 487 -4.16 -23.81 13.89
CA VAL A 487 -4.37 -22.37 14.00
C VAL A 487 -5.41 -22.03 15.07
N TYR A 488 -6.55 -22.73 15.08
CA TYR A 488 -7.57 -22.56 16.12
C TYR A 488 -7.10 -23.08 17.49
N GLY A 489 -6.24 -24.11 17.53
CA GLY A 489 -5.59 -24.59 18.74
C GLY A 489 -4.79 -23.48 19.43
N MET A 490 -3.95 -22.77 18.66
CA MET A 490 -3.15 -21.64 19.16
C MET A 490 -4.02 -20.52 19.77
N LEU A 491 -5.21 -20.27 19.20
CA LEU A 491 -6.15 -19.28 19.74
C LEU A 491 -6.83 -19.75 21.03
N ARG A 492 -6.97 -21.05 21.25
CA ARG A 492 -7.53 -21.61 22.49
C ARG A 492 -6.54 -21.56 23.63
N ASP A 493 -5.27 -21.86 23.34
CA ASP A 493 -4.20 -21.95 24.34
C ASP A 493 -3.73 -20.56 24.81
N ALA A 494 -3.93 -19.52 24.01
CA ALA A 494 -3.61 -18.14 24.35
C ALA A 494 -4.63 -17.49 25.33
N GLY A 495 -5.50 -18.24 25.96
CA GLY A 495 -6.61 -17.73 26.75
C GLY A 495 -6.77 -18.34 28.16
N ILE A 496 -5.68 -18.78 28.79
CA ILE A 496 -5.71 -19.22 30.20
C ILE A 496 -5.08 -18.17 31.10
#